data_55a323836ae69c4e81d1b0143cb52250
#
_entry.id   55a323836ae69c4e81d1b0143cb52250
#
_cell.length_a   1.000
_cell.length_b   1.000
_cell.length_c   1.000
_cell.angle_alpha   90.00
_cell.angle_beta   90.00
_cell.angle_gamma   90.00
#
_symmetry.space_group_name_H-M   'P 1'
#
loop_
_entity.id
_entity.type
_entity.pdbx_description
1 polymer ?
#
loop_
_entity_poly.entity_id
_entity_poly.type
_entity_poly.pdbx_seq_one_letter_code
_entity_poly.pdbx_strand_id
1 'polypeptide(L)'
;SSVDVVASISSGTGTLSGITTVAASSGIATFTNLVITGTVGTFTLTFTPTSLTATTSNSLTITAGPASKVSITRASVGTQRRTAFTTQPQITIQDVSNNTITSSTAVVNATVSAGGTLVGTTTATASSGIATFNGLGVDGNVGTTYTITYTVSGLTVATATITLTGTTCDGSFTCQEGDTGPGGGKIFYKAETPFACGPTRSASCTYLEAAPTSGTNAWTDATYAWSGNTTVRIGATAEGTAIGTGYANTLAIVGQTSGGNAASKAGTIARAYRGPNSLTDWFLPSRDELDELCKYANNQTTGTASTCTAGTTRPGFTSSSGQTDYWSSSQDPDGYPRFQRFSDGVSNRHNKFQIFQVRPVRAFG
;
A
#
# COMPACT_ATOMS: atom_id res chain seq x y z
N SER A 1 -55.28 -35.24 38.57
CA SER A 1 -53.91 -35.78 38.48
C SER A 1 -53.06 -34.73 37.79
N SER A 2 -51.91 -34.41 38.36
CA SER A 2 -50.93 -33.54 37.70
C SER A 2 -50.03 -34.42 36.84
N VAL A 3 -50.03 -34.18 35.54
CA VAL A 3 -49.16 -34.82 34.55
C VAL A 3 -48.18 -33.77 34.10
N ASP A 4 -46.87 -34.06 34.19
CA ASP A 4 -45.85 -33.17 33.70
C ASP A 4 -45.81 -33.27 32.16
N VAL A 5 -45.79 -32.11 31.50
CA VAL A 5 -45.69 -31.97 30.05
C VAL A 5 -44.36 -31.29 29.75
N VAL A 6 -43.51 -31.94 28.91
CA VAL A 6 -42.23 -31.43 28.43
C VAL A 6 -42.38 -30.85 27.02
N ALA A 7 -41.92 -29.61 26.82
CA ALA A 7 -41.81 -28.98 25.53
C ALA A 7 -40.41 -29.17 24.95
N SER A 8 -40.28 -29.54 23.67
CA SER A 8 -39.05 -29.67 22.96
C SER A 8 -39.19 -29.22 21.49
N ILE A 9 -38.11 -28.84 20.82
CA ILE A 9 -38.14 -28.53 19.39
C ILE A 9 -38.25 -29.86 18.62
N SER A 10 -39.26 -29.97 17.75
CA SER A 10 -39.44 -31.11 16.87
C SER A 10 -38.91 -30.87 15.44
N SER A 11 -38.95 -29.62 14.98
CA SER A 11 -38.33 -29.19 13.73
C SER A 11 -37.79 -27.77 13.86
N GLY A 12 -36.75 -27.46 13.06
CA GLY A 12 -36.01 -26.20 13.11
C GLY A 12 -34.67 -26.33 13.86
N THR A 13 -33.74 -25.42 13.55
CA THR A 13 -32.38 -25.41 14.15
C THR A 13 -32.28 -24.32 15.19
N GLY A 14 -32.37 -24.68 16.47
CA GLY A 14 -32.33 -23.71 17.56
C GLY A 14 -32.35 -24.37 18.94
N THR A 15 -32.41 -23.55 19.97
CA THR A 15 -32.51 -23.96 21.36
C THR A 15 -33.81 -23.43 21.94
N LEU A 16 -34.58 -24.32 22.59
CA LEU A 16 -35.72 -23.95 23.40
C LEU A 16 -35.26 -23.68 24.82
N SER A 17 -35.65 -22.56 25.35
CA SER A 17 -35.37 -22.12 26.72
C SER A 17 -36.60 -21.60 27.43
N GLY A 18 -36.44 -21.25 28.70
CA GLY A 18 -37.55 -20.95 29.59
C GLY A 18 -37.96 -22.16 30.42
N ILE A 19 -39.19 -22.19 30.93
CA ILE A 19 -39.75 -23.34 31.66
C ILE A 19 -40.25 -24.35 30.65
N THR A 20 -39.45 -25.36 30.34
CA THR A 20 -39.73 -26.39 29.34
C THR A 20 -40.55 -27.56 29.90
N THR A 21 -40.73 -27.65 31.22
CA THR A 21 -41.56 -28.68 31.88
C THR A 21 -42.55 -28.03 32.80
N VAL A 22 -43.82 -28.33 32.60
CA VAL A 22 -44.95 -27.74 33.33
C VAL A 22 -45.93 -28.85 33.76
N ALA A 23 -46.30 -28.85 35.04
CA ALA A 23 -47.35 -29.73 35.53
C ALA A 23 -48.73 -29.23 35.10
N ALA A 24 -49.57 -30.13 34.56
CA ALA A 24 -50.94 -29.81 34.22
C ALA A 24 -51.78 -29.53 35.44
N SER A 25 -52.53 -28.42 35.43
CA SER A 25 -53.57 -28.07 36.41
C SER A 25 -54.92 -28.10 35.74
N SER A 26 -55.85 -28.84 36.34
CA SER A 26 -57.23 -29.02 35.79
C SER A 26 -57.21 -29.52 34.31
N GLY A 27 -56.22 -30.35 33.99
CA GLY A 27 -56.06 -30.91 32.62
C GLY A 27 -55.31 -29.98 31.61
N ILE A 28 -54.90 -28.82 32.03
CA ILE A 28 -54.24 -27.82 31.17
C ILE A 28 -52.79 -27.58 31.63
N ALA A 29 -51.79 -27.75 30.73
CA ALA A 29 -50.41 -27.33 30.95
C ALA A 29 -50.17 -25.98 30.24
N THR A 30 -49.88 -24.92 31.02
CA THR A 30 -49.68 -23.58 30.48
C THR A 30 -48.24 -23.18 30.53
N PHE A 31 -47.59 -23.01 29.35
CA PHE A 31 -46.22 -22.52 29.20
C PHE A 31 -46.28 -20.99 29.02
N THR A 32 -45.60 -20.24 29.86
CA THR A 32 -45.70 -18.77 29.89
C THR A 32 -44.46 -18.03 29.40
N ASN A 33 -43.32 -18.72 29.25
CA ASN A 33 -42.02 -18.08 28.94
C ASN A 33 -41.09 -18.94 28.05
N LEU A 34 -41.66 -19.74 27.16
CA LEU A 34 -40.86 -20.45 26.18
C LEU A 34 -40.25 -19.45 25.18
N VAL A 35 -38.95 -19.59 24.95
CA VAL A 35 -38.16 -18.78 24.00
C VAL A 35 -37.39 -19.71 23.08
N ILE A 36 -37.50 -19.48 21.76
CA ILE A 36 -36.69 -20.16 20.75
C ILE A 36 -35.59 -19.18 20.32
N THR A 37 -34.33 -19.60 20.43
CA THR A 37 -33.15 -18.90 19.88
C THR A 37 -32.47 -19.77 18.84
N GLY A 38 -32.00 -19.19 17.73
CA GLY A 38 -31.36 -19.94 16.65
C GLY A 38 -31.51 -19.31 15.28
N THR A 39 -31.44 -20.12 14.23
CA THR A 39 -31.63 -19.65 12.85
C THR A 39 -33.09 -19.29 12.57
N VAL A 40 -33.29 -18.24 11.75
CA VAL A 40 -34.60 -17.90 11.22
C VAL A 40 -35.17 -19.06 10.43
N GLY A 41 -36.52 -19.22 10.48
CA GLY A 41 -37.16 -20.29 9.76
C GLY A 41 -38.44 -20.75 10.44
N THR A 42 -38.94 -21.90 10.00
CA THR A 42 -40.14 -22.51 10.52
C THR A 42 -39.80 -23.59 11.55
N PHE A 43 -40.44 -23.49 12.71
CA PHE A 43 -40.24 -24.41 13.84
C PHE A 43 -41.57 -25.09 14.19
N THR A 44 -41.50 -26.28 14.75
CA THR A 44 -42.58 -26.91 15.47
C THR A 44 -42.07 -27.39 16.82
N LEU A 45 -42.93 -27.34 17.84
CA LEU A 45 -42.65 -27.86 19.16
C LEU A 45 -43.41 -29.18 19.35
N THR A 46 -42.80 -30.14 20.04
CA THR A 46 -43.45 -31.33 20.55
C THR A 46 -43.70 -31.14 22.06
N PHE A 47 -44.91 -31.44 22.50
CA PHE A 47 -45.33 -31.48 23.88
C PHE A 47 -45.54 -32.93 24.30
N THR A 48 -44.70 -33.41 25.19
CA THR A 48 -44.66 -34.83 25.60
C THR A 48 -45.11 -34.93 27.07
N PRO A 49 -46.35 -35.38 27.34
CA PRO A 49 -46.77 -35.72 28.68
C PRO A 49 -46.14 -37.04 29.15
N THR A 50 -45.93 -37.18 30.48
CA THR A 50 -45.28 -38.36 31.05
C THR A 50 -46.01 -39.68 30.86
N SER A 51 -47.30 -39.69 30.56
CA SER A 51 -48.13 -40.91 30.45
C SER A 51 -49.18 -40.86 29.37
N LEU A 52 -49.12 -39.90 28.43
CA LEU A 52 -50.06 -39.71 27.33
C LEU A 52 -49.32 -39.58 26.02
N THR A 53 -50.04 -39.64 24.89
CA THR A 53 -49.46 -39.46 23.58
C THR A 53 -48.96 -38.02 23.40
N ALA A 54 -47.76 -37.84 22.86
CA ALA A 54 -47.22 -36.54 22.50
C ALA A 54 -47.99 -35.87 21.37
N THR A 55 -47.99 -34.55 21.32
CA THR A 55 -48.59 -33.75 20.27
C THR A 55 -47.64 -32.68 19.79
N THR A 56 -47.81 -32.23 18.54
CA THR A 56 -46.95 -31.15 17.96
C THR A 56 -47.78 -29.87 17.84
N SER A 57 -47.08 -28.74 17.94
CA SER A 57 -47.65 -27.42 17.71
C SER A 57 -47.97 -27.19 16.21
N ASN A 58 -48.76 -26.17 15.92
CA ASN A 58 -48.74 -25.53 14.62
C ASN A 58 -47.37 -24.97 14.31
N SER A 59 -47.12 -24.69 13.03
CA SER A 59 -45.89 -24.07 12.56
C SER A 59 -45.70 -22.68 13.16
N LEU A 60 -44.50 -22.43 13.69
CA LEU A 60 -44.05 -21.17 14.25
C LEU A 60 -43.01 -20.57 13.34
N THR A 61 -43.20 -19.34 12.85
CA THR A 61 -42.20 -18.62 12.04
C THR A 61 -41.33 -17.78 12.96
N ILE A 62 -40.03 -18.11 13.01
CA ILE A 62 -39.02 -17.33 13.73
C ILE A 62 -38.37 -16.41 12.75
N THR A 63 -38.40 -15.11 13.04
CA THR A 63 -37.76 -14.03 12.27
C THR A 63 -36.48 -13.58 12.96
N ALA A 64 -35.61 -12.86 12.25
CA ALA A 64 -34.43 -12.28 12.85
C ALA A 64 -34.78 -11.31 13.97
N GLY A 65 -34.02 -11.34 15.04
CA GLY A 65 -34.09 -10.40 16.15
C GLY A 65 -33.57 -9.00 15.77
N PRO A 66 -33.42 -8.09 16.75
CA PRO A 66 -32.83 -6.77 16.51
C PRO A 66 -31.40 -6.89 15.98
N ALA A 67 -31.01 -5.97 15.07
CA ALA A 67 -29.65 -5.87 14.59
C ALA A 67 -28.67 -5.65 15.76
N SER A 68 -27.58 -6.40 15.81
CA SER A 68 -26.60 -6.33 16.90
C SER A 68 -25.16 -6.17 16.42
N LYS A 69 -24.85 -6.61 15.20
CA LYS A 69 -23.51 -6.58 14.65
C LYS A 69 -23.50 -6.51 13.13
N VAL A 70 -22.35 -6.13 12.60
CA VAL A 70 -21.99 -6.36 11.21
C VAL A 70 -20.98 -7.51 11.10
N SER A 71 -21.03 -8.25 9.99
CA SER A 71 -20.15 -9.39 9.74
C SER A 71 -19.64 -9.37 8.31
N ILE A 72 -18.38 -9.72 8.10
CA ILE A 72 -17.79 -9.88 6.75
C ILE A 72 -18.25 -11.23 6.22
N THR A 73 -19.15 -11.25 5.25
CA THR A 73 -19.64 -12.49 4.62
C THR A 73 -18.94 -12.82 3.31
N ARG A 74 -18.33 -11.80 2.70
CA ARG A 74 -17.36 -11.96 1.62
C ARG A 74 -16.16 -11.07 1.91
N ALA A 75 -14.98 -11.68 2.07
CA ALA A 75 -13.75 -10.94 2.29
C ALA A 75 -13.29 -10.22 1.01
N SER A 76 -12.60 -9.09 1.18
CA SER A 76 -11.88 -8.44 0.09
C SER A 76 -10.71 -9.29 -0.40
N VAL A 77 -10.45 -9.27 -1.70
CA VAL A 77 -9.25 -9.87 -2.32
C VAL A 77 -8.52 -8.79 -3.10
N GLY A 78 -7.19 -8.79 -3.01
CA GLY A 78 -6.31 -7.80 -3.61
C GLY A 78 -5.49 -7.08 -2.54
N THR A 79 -4.20 -6.91 -2.81
CA THR A 79 -3.26 -6.32 -1.85
C THR A 79 -2.49 -5.13 -2.44
N GLN A 80 -2.75 -4.80 -3.70
CA GLN A 80 -2.04 -3.70 -4.38
C GLN A 80 -2.53 -2.35 -3.84
N ARG A 81 -1.58 -1.50 -3.45
CA ARG A 81 -1.88 -0.13 -3.05
C ARG A 81 -2.53 0.66 -4.19
N ARG A 82 -3.38 1.62 -3.85
CA ARG A 82 -4.10 2.52 -4.79
C ARG A 82 -5.02 1.80 -5.79
N THR A 83 -5.19 0.52 -5.65
CA THR A 83 -6.03 -0.28 -6.55
C THR A 83 -7.24 -0.77 -5.80
N ALA A 84 -8.39 -0.71 -6.44
CA ALA A 84 -9.60 -1.32 -5.89
C ALA A 84 -9.39 -2.83 -5.70
N PHE A 85 -9.94 -3.39 -4.64
CA PHE A 85 -9.92 -4.83 -4.43
C PHE A 85 -10.53 -5.55 -5.64
N THR A 86 -9.89 -6.61 -6.09
CA THR A 86 -10.39 -7.45 -7.21
C THR A 86 -11.68 -8.17 -6.82
N THR A 87 -11.82 -8.53 -5.55
CA THR A 87 -13.09 -8.94 -4.96
C THR A 87 -13.48 -7.92 -3.90
N GLN A 88 -14.62 -7.26 -4.11
CA GLN A 88 -15.13 -6.26 -3.18
C GLN A 88 -15.78 -6.93 -1.96
N PRO A 89 -15.58 -6.40 -0.74
CA PRO A 89 -16.15 -6.98 0.47
C PRO A 89 -17.68 -6.86 0.49
N GLN A 90 -18.31 -7.86 1.10
CA GLN A 90 -19.72 -7.81 1.49
C GLN A 90 -19.85 -7.85 3.00
N ILE A 91 -20.62 -6.93 3.53
CA ILE A 91 -20.85 -6.78 4.96
C ILE A 91 -22.33 -7.01 5.21
N THR A 92 -22.62 -7.98 6.06
CA THR A 92 -24.00 -8.37 6.39
C THR A 92 -24.37 -7.85 7.77
N ILE A 93 -25.57 -7.28 7.88
CA ILE A 93 -26.15 -6.82 9.15
C ILE A 93 -26.89 -7.99 9.78
N GLN A 94 -26.51 -8.34 11.02
CA GLN A 94 -26.97 -9.55 11.70
C GLN A 94 -27.49 -9.28 13.11
N ASP A 95 -28.38 -10.16 13.58
CA ASP A 95 -28.73 -10.26 15.00
C ASP A 95 -27.67 -11.00 15.81
N VAL A 96 -27.91 -11.19 17.11
CA VAL A 96 -27.01 -11.90 18.03
C VAL A 96 -26.82 -13.37 17.61
N SER A 97 -27.81 -13.98 16.96
CA SER A 97 -27.80 -15.38 16.51
C SER A 97 -27.21 -15.57 15.10
N ASN A 98 -26.60 -14.54 14.52
CA ASN A 98 -26.07 -14.50 13.15
C ASN A 98 -27.12 -14.53 12.04
N ASN A 99 -28.38 -14.27 12.33
CA ASN A 99 -29.39 -14.15 11.28
C ASN A 99 -29.26 -12.83 10.55
N THR A 100 -29.37 -12.83 9.24
CA THR A 100 -29.35 -11.62 8.42
C THR A 100 -30.64 -10.83 8.63
N ILE A 101 -30.50 -9.53 8.90
CA ILE A 101 -31.64 -8.61 8.99
C ILE A 101 -32.04 -8.17 7.58
N THR A 102 -32.82 -8.96 6.90
CA THR A 102 -33.15 -8.75 5.48
C THR A 102 -33.97 -7.46 5.21
N SER A 103 -34.56 -6.86 6.25
CA SER A 103 -35.23 -5.55 6.15
C SER A 103 -34.24 -4.38 6.29
N SER A 104 -32.95 -4.61 6.61
CA SER A 104 -32.01 -3.52 6.86
C SER A 104 -31.56 -2.87 5.55
N THR A 105 -31.62 -1.52 5.56
CA THR A 105 -31.06 -0.63 4.53
C THR A 105 -29.99 0.30 5.11
N ALA A 106 -29.38 -0.11 6.22
CA ALA A 106 -28.36 0.70 6.91
C ALA A 106 -27.14 0.92 6.02
N VAL A 107 -26.50 2.10 6.18
CA VAL A 107 -25.25 2.43 5.52
C VAL A 107 -24.08 1.90 6.35
N VAL A 108 -23.27 1.05 5.75
CA VAL A 108 -22.00 0.57 6.32
C VAL A 108 -20.90 1.53 5.91
N ASN A 109 -20.13 2.03 6.88
CA ASN A 109 -18.96 2.86 6.66
C ASN A 109 -17.70 2.03 6.83
N ALA A 110 -16.73 2.18 5.93
CA ALA A 110 -15.39 1.64 6.05
C ALA A 110 -14.42 2.73 6.52
N THR A 111 -13.52 2.37 7.43
CA THR A 111 -12.37 3.18 7.85
C THR A 111 -11.12 2.33 7.84
N VAL A 112 -9.95 2.96 7.78
CA VAL A 112 -8.65 2.25 7.82
C VAL A 112 -7.78 2.81 8.95
N SER A 113 -6.91 1.96 9.51
CA SER A 113 -5.98 2.33 10.57
C SER A 113 -5.03 3.47 10.14
N ALA A 114 -4.45 4.16 11.12
CA ALA A 114 -3.56 5.30 10.89
C ALA A 114 -2.43 4.99 9.91
N GLY A 115 -2.09 5.96 9.07
CA GLY A 115 -1.08 5.85 8.00
C GLY A 115 -1.59 5.23 6.71
N GLY A 116 -2.83 4.70 6.69
CA GLY A 116 -3.52 4.27 5.48
C GLY A 116 -4.60 5.27 5.05
N THR A 117 -4.96 5.24 3.79
CA THR A 117 -6.13 5.94 3.23
C THR A 117 -6.98 4.97 2.42
N LEU A 118 -8.29 5.15 2.43
CA LEU A 118 -9.18 4.34 1.59
C LEU A 118 -9.24 4.92 0.17
N VAL A 119 -9.32 4.02 -0.81
CA VAL A 119 -9.48 4.33 -2.22
C VAL A 119 -10.90 3.96 -2.64
N GLY A 120 -11.52 4.76 -3.51
CA GLY A 120 -12.87 4.52 -4.01
C GLY A 120 -13.98 4.84 -3.02
N THR A 121 -15.11 4.13 -3.11
CA THR A 121 -16.28 4.39 -2.27
C THR A 121 -16.09 3.76 -0.89
N THR A 122 -16.15 4.60 0.16
CA THR A 122 -15.95 4.19 1.55
C THR A 122 -17.23 3.83 2.30
N THR A 123 -18.37 3.92 1.63
CA THR A 123 -19.69 3.59 2.19
C THR A 123 -20.46 2.66 1.26
N ALA A 124 -21.28 1.79 1.84
CA ALA A 124 -22.17 0.93 1.08
C ALA A 124 -23.53 0.83 1.79
N THR A 125 -24.61 1.04 1.06
CA THR A 125 -25.97 0.86 1.57
C THR A 125 -26.40 -0.59 1.47
N ALA A 126 -26.92 -1.15 2.55
CA ALA A 126 -27.42 -2.51 2.55
C ALA A 126 -28.69 -2.65 1.72
N SER A 127 -28.75 -3.73 0.95
CA SER A 127 -29.94 -4.23 0.29
C SER A 127 -30.22 -5.64 0.79
N SER A 128 -31.41 -5.90 1.29
CA SER A 128 -31.72 -7.17 1.96
C SER A 128 -30.73 -7.55 3.07
N GLY A 129 -30.25 -6.53 3.81
CA GLY A 129 -29.29 -6.71 4.92
C GLY A 129 -27.85 -6.88 4.51
N ILE A 130 -27.49 -6.83 3.22
CA ILE A 130 -26.15 -7.01 2.70
C ILE A 130 -25.66 -5.75 2.02
N ALA A 131 -24.58 -5.14 2.52
CA ALA A 131 -23.89 -4.01 1.93
C ALA A 131 -22.70 -4.51 1.08
N THR A 132 -22.72 -4.24 -0.21
CA THR A 132 -21.62 -4.58 -1.14
C THR A 132 -20.88 -3.31 -1.50
N PHE A 133 -19.58 -3.26 -1.16
CA PHE A 133 -18.74 -2.15 -1.57
C PHE A 133 -18.42 -2.21 -3.06
N ASN A 134 -18.12 -1.05 -3.64
CA ASN A 134 -17.73 -0.93 -5.04
C ASN A 134 -16.53 0.01 -5.15
N GLY A 135 -15.45 -0.50 -5.76
CA GLY A 135 -14.22 0.26 -5.95
C GLY A 135 -13.41 0.51 -4.67
N LEU A 136 -13.77 -0.11 -3.53
CA LEU A 136 -13.01 0.02 -2.28
C LEU A 136 -11.62 -0.59 -2.45
N GLY A 137 -10.61 0.11 -1.97
CA GLY A 137 -9.22 -0.33 -1.88
C GLY A 137 -8.49 0.43 -0.77
N VAL A 138 -7.19 0.19 -0.62
CA VAL A 138 -6.34 0.85 0.39
C VAL A 138 -5.09 1.41 -0.26
N ASP A 139 -4.70 2.63 0.11
CA ASP A 139 -3.38 3.20 -0.12
C ASP A 139 -2.62 3.35 1.19
N GLY A 140 -1.31 3.20 1.14
CA GLY A 140 -0.42 3.30 2.29
C GLY A 140 0.98 2.76 1.97
N ASN A 141 1.78 2.53 3.00
CA ASN A 141 3.13 2.01 2.84
C ASN A 141 3.13 0.52 2.49
N VAL A 142 3.89 0.15 1.48
CA VAL A 142 4.09 -1.25 1.07
C VAL A 142 4.76 -2.04 2.20
N GLY A 143 4.33 -3.28 2.40
CA GLY A 143 4.79 -4.15 3.49
C GLY A 143 4.17 -3.85 4.85
N THR A 144 3.35 -2.79 4.96
CA THR A 144 2.63 -2.45 6.19
C THR A 144 1.26 -3.12 6.18
N THR A 145 0.88 -3.67 7.33
CA THR A 145 -0.45 -4.25 7.54
C THR A 145 -1.40 -3.18 8.07
N TYR A 146 -2.50 -2.99 7.38
CA TYR A 146 -3.58 -2.09 7.75
C TYR A 146 -4.82 -2.86 8.19
N THR A 147 -5.57 -2.28 9.13
CA THR A 147 -6.87 -2.82 9.57
C THR A 147 -7.97 -1.97 8.97
N ILE A 148 -8.85 -2.60 8.22
CA ILE A 148 -10.10 -2.00 7.73
C ILE A 148 -11.19 -2.32 8.74
N THR A 149 -11.92 -1.31 9.19
CA THR A 149 -13.03 -1.44 10.13
C THR A 149 -14.33 -1.05 9.45
N TYR A 150 -15.31 -1.95 9.50
CA TYR A 150 -16.66 -1.73 8.96
C TYR A 150 -17.63 -1.43 10.10
N THR A 151 -18.36 -0.32 10.01
CA THR A 151 -19.20 0.20 11.09
C THR A 151 -20.61 0.52 10.61
N VAL A 152 -21.58 0.21 11.47
CA VAL A 152 -22.94 0.78 11.44
C VAL A 152 -23.18 1.31 12.85
N SER A 153 -23.77 2.50 12.99
CA SER A 153 -24.01 3.12 14.30
C SER A 153 -24.80 2.19 15.23
N GLY A 154 -24.29 2.00 16.44
CA GLY A 154 -24.93 1.18 17.49
C GLY A 154 -24.74 -0.33 17.34
N LEU A 155 -24.00 -0.80 16.33
CA LEU A 155 -23.71 -2.22 16.12
C LEU A 155 -22.25 -2.57 16.43
N THR A 156 -22.00 -3.82 16.82
CA THR A 156 -20.62 -4.33 16.91
C THR A 156 -19.96 -4.36 15.54
N VAL A 157 -18.75 -3.81 15.45
CA VAL A 157 -17.96 -3.65 14.21
C VAL A 157 -17.38 -4.97 13.70
N ALA A 158 -17.05 -5.02 12.41
CA ALA A 158 -16.26 -6.07 11.81
C ALA A 158 -14.92 -5.51 11.30
N THR A 159 -13.84 -6.27 11.41
CA THR A 159 -12.51 -5.86 10.97
C THR A 159 -11.88 -6.88 10.05
N ALA A 160 -11.07 -6.40 9.11
CA ALA A 160 -10.22 -7.21 8.25
C ALA A 160 -8.82 -6.58 8.19
N THR A 161 -7.78 -7.39 8.05
CA THR A 161 -6.41 -6.91 7.86
C THR A 161 -5.96 -7.12 6.43
N ILE A 162 -5.14 -6.20 5.93
CA ILE A 162 -4.52 -6.27 4.62
C ILE A 162 -3.06 -5.82 4.74
N THR A 163 -2.13 -6.59 4.19
CA THR A 163 -0.74 -6.17 4.01
C THR A 163 -0.55 -5.70 2.58
N LEU A 164 -0.22 -4.41 2.40
CA LEU A 164 -0.10 -3.83 1.07
C LEU A 164 1.13 -4.34 0.33
N THR A 165 0.95 -4.69 -0.94
CA THR A 165 2.01 -4.99 -1.89
C THR A 165 2.27 -3.79 -2.80
N GLY A 166 3.53 -3.66 -3.27
CA GLY A 166 3.89 -2.64 -4.25
C GLY A 166 3.37 -2.99 -5.63
N THR A 167 2.99 -1.96 -6.38
CA THR A 167 2.87 -2.04 -7.83
C THR A 167 4.20 -1.64 -8.44
N THR A 168 4.68 -2.38 -9.42
CA THR A 168 5.73 -1.86 -10.32
C THR A 168 5.09 -0.78 -11.17
N CYS A 169 5.59 0.43 -11.06
CA CYS A 169 5.13 1.53 -11.85
C CYS A 169 5.73 1.42 -13.27
N ASP A 170 4.92 1.01 -14.22
CA ASP A 170 5.30 0.85 -15.63
C ASP A 170 4.77 1.97 -16.53
N GLY A 171 4.14 3.00 -15.94
CA GLY A 171 3.51 4.10 -16.67
C GLY A 171 2.04 3.86 -17.02
N SER A 172 1.47 2.69 -16.73
CA SER A 172 0.05 2.39 -16.97
C SER A 172 -0.91 3.14 -16.03
N PHE A 173 -0.38 3.71 -14.95
CA PHE A 173 -1.12 4.53 -13.99
C PHE A 173 -0.20 5.60 -13.38
N THR A 174 -0.79 6.58 -12.67
CA THR A 174 -0.02 7.64 -12.01
C THR A 174 0.79 7.08 -10.85
N CYS A 175 2.09 7.01 -11.02
CA CYS A 175 3.02 6.59 -9.98
C CYS A 175 3.22 7.68 -8.92
N GLN A 176 3.72 7.27 -7.76
CA GLN A 176 4.03 8.16 -6.66
C GLN A 176 5.45 7.88 -6.15
N GLU A 177 6.00 8.81 -5.40
CA GLU A 177 7.25 8.58 -4.69
C GLU A 177 7.15 7.37 -3.77
N GLY A 178 8.23 6.58 -3.74
CA GLY A 178 8.32 5.34 -2.99
C GLY A 178 7.72 4.12 -3.69
N ASP A 179 7.01 4.29 -4.82
CA ASP A 179 6.61 3.16 -5.67
C ASP A 179 7.86 2.49 -6.26
N THR A 180 7.73 1.23 -6.63
CA THR A 180 8.81 0.53 -7.33
C THR A 180 8.69 0.84 -8.81
N GLY A 181 9.75 1.40 -9.38
CA GLY A 181 9.82 1.73 -10.81
C GLY A 181 10.16 0.52 -11.70
N PRO A 182 10.16 0.72 -13.04
CA PRO A 182 10.43 -0.35 -14.00
C PRO A 182 11.82 -0.98 -13.85
N GLY A 183 12.78 -0.27 -13.28
CA GLY A 183 14.13 -0.77 -13.00
C GLY A 183 14.25 -1.54 -11.68
N GLY A 184 13.15 -1.67 -10.93
CA GLY A 184 13.10 -2.34 -9.63
C GLY A 184 13.52 -1.45 -8.45
N GLY A 185 13.90 -0.22 -8.69
CA GLY A 185 14.27 0.77 -7.69
C GLY A 185 13.08 1.56 -7.15
N LYS A 186 13.36 2.63 -6.41
CA LYS A 186 12.33 3.49 -5.86
C LYS A 186 12.22 4.78 -6.66
N ILE A 187 10.97 5.15 -7.00
CA ILE A 187 10.68 6.47 -7.55
C ILE A 187 10.92 7.49 -6.44
N PHE A 188 11.85 8.41 -6.70
CA PHE A 188 12.19 9.45 -5.74
C PHE A 188 11.72 10.85 -6.18
N TYR A 189 11.30 10.99 -7.44
CA TYR A 189 10.81 12.25 -7.97
C TYR A 189 9.70 12.02 -8.98
N LYS A 190 8.65 12.84 -8.90
CA LYS A 190 7.56 12.91 -9.85
C LYS A 190 7.39 14.36 -10.29
N ALA A 191 7.55 14.61 -11.58
CA ALA A 191 7.33 15.93 -12.14
C ALA A 191 5.83 16.25 -12.24
N GLU A 192 5.45 17.49 -11.99
CA GLU A 192 4.10 17.99 -12.26
C GLU A 192 3.84 18.12 -13.78
N THR A 193 4.86 18.50 -14.52
CA THR A 193 4.87 18.55 -15.99
C THR A 193 6.04 17.72 -16.52
N PRO A 194 5.84 16.90 -17.58
CA PRO A 194 6.90 16.09 -18.15
C PRO A 194 8.14 16.92 -18.54
N PHE A 195 9.31 16.34 -18.36
CA PHE A 195 10.59 16.96 -18.68
C PHE A 195 11.33 16.23 -19.80
N ALA A 196 12.16 16.95 -20.53
CA ALA A 196 12.99 16.39 -21.58
C ALA A 196 14.09 15.48 -21.01
N CYS A 197 14.19 14.23 -21.45
CA CYS A 197 15.06 13.20 -20.92
C CYS A 197 15.73 12.35 -22.03
N GLY A 198 16.54 11.39 -21.61
CA GLY A 198 17.25 10.47 -22.50
C GLY A 198 18.58 11.03 -23.03
N PRO A 199 19.26 10.29 -23.92
CA PRO A 199 20.60 10.62 -24.37
C PRO A 199 20.69 11.94 -25.14
N THR A 200 19.68 12.27 -25.92
CA THR A 200 19.58 13.51 -26.72
C THR A 200 18.54 14.47 -26.18
N ARG A 201 17.93 14.15 -25.01
CA ARG A 201 16.84 14.92 -24.40
C ARG A 201 15.62 15.09 -25.31
N SER A 202 15.40 14.16 -26.22
CA SER A 202 14.25 14.16 -27.13
C SER A 202 13.06 13.34 -26.62
N ALA A 203 13.27 12.52 -25.60
CA ALA A 203 12.18 11.81 -24.92
C ALA A 203 11.52 12.71 -23.88
N SER A 204 10.30 12.37 -23.49
CA SER A 204 9.53 13.00 -22.42
C SER A 204 9.43 12.03 -21.24
N CYS A 205 9.79 12.47 -20.04
CA CYS A 205 9.73 11.66 -18.83
C CYS A 205 8.97 12.39 -17.72
N THR A 206 8.37 11.64 -16.82
CA THR A 206 7.64 12.18 -15.67
C THR A 206 8.28 11.80 -14.34
N TYR A 207 9.03 10.70 -14.33
CA TYR A 207 9.54 10.10 -13.10
C TYR A 207 11.05 9.91 -13.12
N LEU A 208 11.66 10.01 -11.91
CA LEU A 208 13.03 9.55 -11.68
C LEU A 208 13.01 8.40 -10.66
N GLU A 209 13.76 7.35 -10.97
CA GLU A 209 13.93 6.14 -10.17
C GLU A 209 15.38 6.01 -9.75
N ALA A 210 15.64 5.72 -8.46
CA ALA A 210 16.98 5.41 -7.94
C ALA A 210 17.24 3.90 -7.95
N ALA A 211 18.46 3.49 -8.21
CA ALA A 211 18.87 2.09 -8.14
C ALA A 211 18.44 1.45 -6.80
N PRO A 212 17.85 0.22 -6.82
CA PRO A 212 17.35 -0.45 -5.62
C PRO A 212 18.48 -0.77 -4.64
N THR A 213 18.17 -0.72 -3.35
CA THR A 213 19.13 -0.98 -2.26
C THR A 213 19.00 -2.38 -1.66
N SER A 214 18.07 -3.16 -2.15
CA SER A 214 17.79 -4.54 -1.71
C SER A 214 17.27 -5.39 -2.86
N GLY A 215 17.35 -6.69 -2.71
CA GLY A 215 16.91 -7.65 -3.73
C GLY A 215 18.02 -8.07 -4.70
N THR A 216 17.65 -8.81 -5.75
CA THR A 216 18.58 -9.29 -6.76
C THR A 216 19.18 -8.12 -7.55
N ASN A 217 20.52 -8.13 -7.76
CA ASN A 217 21.25 -7.05 -8.42
C ASN A 217 21.01 -5.66 -7.80
N ALA A 218 20.77 -5.60 -6.50
CA ALA A 218 20.71 -4.36 -5.76
C ALA A 218 22.01 -3.57 -5.90
N TRP A 219 21.90 -2.24 -5.85
CA TRP A 219 23.03 -1.36 -5.82
C TRP A 219 23.51 -1.14 -4.38
N THR A 220 24.83 -1.25 -4.19
CA THR A 220 25.48 -0.82 -2.95
C THR A 220 26.27 0.44 -3.25
N ASP A 221 26.02 1.50 -2.49
CA ASP A 221 26.80 2.74 -2.64
C ASP A 221 28.28 2.48 -2.37
N ALA A 222 29.11 2.93 -3.28
CA ALA A 222 30.56 2.85 -3.18
C ALA A 222 31.17 4.12 -3.77
N THR A 223 32.41 4.38 -3.38
CA THR A 223 33.12 5.61 -3.75
C THR A 223 33.94 5.43 -5.01
N TYR A 224 33.83 6.37 -5.94
CA TYR A 224 34.53 6.38 -7.22
C TYR A 224 35.05 7.79 -7.52
N ALA A 225 36.18 7.89 -8.23
CA ALA A 225 36.59 9.13 -8.86
C ALA A 225 35.58 9.48 -9.99
N TRP A 226 35.34 10.76 -10.19
CA TRP A 226 34.29 11.21 -11.11
C TRP A 226 34.53 10.78 -12.57
N SER A 227 35.79 11.01 -13.05
CA SER A 227 36.23 10.66 -14.41
C SER A 227 37.69 10.26 -14.36
N GLY A 228 38.13 9.50 -15.35
CA GLY A 228 39.58 9.17 -15.55
C GLY A 228 40.38 10.33 -16.16
N ASN A 229 39.70 11.23 -16.86
CA ASN A 229 40.30 12.47 -17.34
C ASN A 229 40.15 13.56 -16.28
N THR A 230 41.22 13.84 -15.55
CA THR A 230 41.17 14.76 -14.39
C THR A 230 41.51 16.20 -14.75
N THR A 231 42.00 16.46 -15.97
CA THR A 231 42.58 17.76 -16.37
C THR A 231 41.75 18.50 -17.38
N VAL A 232 40.97 17.80 -18.23
CA VAL A 232 40.22 18.42 -19.32
C VAL A 232 38.77 18.68 -18.90
N ARG A 233 38.32 19.93 -19.11
CA ARG A 233 36.89 20.28 -19.02
C ARG A 233 36.14 19.62 -20.18
N ILE A 234 34.96 19.04 -19.90
CA ILE A 234 34.10 18.43 -20.92
C ILE A 234 33.35 19.51 -21.70
N GLY A 235 33.02 20.62 -21.03
CA GLY A 235 32.27 21.75 -21.62
C GLY A 235 30.75 21.57 -21.53
N ALA A 236 30.03 22.35 -22.29
CA ALA A 236 28.57 22.52 -22.22
C ALA A 236 27.77 21.19 -22.23
N THR A 237 28.31 20.13 -22.81
CA THR A 237 27.65 18.82 -22.88
C THR A 237 27.59 18.08 -21.53
N ALA A 238 28.36 18.51 -20.51
CA ALA A 238 28.32 17.98 -19.16
C ALA A 238 28.05 19.07 -18.11
N GLU A 239 27.61 20.26 -18.51
CA GLU A 239 27.31 21.38 -17.60
C GLU A 239 25.81 21.50 -17.28
N GLY A 240 24.97 20.66 -17.86
CA GLY A 240 23.54 20.63 -17.57
C GLY A 240 23.29 20.30 -16.09
N THR A 241 22.54 21.19 -15.41
CA THR A 241 22.21 21.01 -14.00
C THR A 241 20.77 20.59 -13.78
N ALA A 242 19.87 20.90 -14.71
CA ALA A 242 18.43 20.69 -14.58
C ALA A 242 18.03 19.21 -14.59
N ILE A 243 16.84 18.93 -14.09
CA ILE A 243 16.17 17.63 -14.21
C ILE A 243 16.13 17.23 -15.70
N GLY A 244 16.47 15.97 -15.98
CA GLY A 244 16.51 15.39 -17.34
C GLY A 244 17.85 15.57 -18.05
N THR A 245 18.86 16.23 -17.45
CA THR A 245 20.17 16.41 -18.09
C THR A 245 21.18 15.32 -17.71
N GLY A 246 20.95 14.57 -16.64
CA GLY A 246 21.90 13.63 -16.07
C GLY A 246 22.35 12.54 -17.03
N TYR A 247 21.45 12.01 -17.87
CA TYR A 247 21.82 10.99 -18.86
C TYR A 247 22.79 11.55 -19.93
N ALA A 248 22.48 12.69 -20.51
CA ALA A 248 23.32 13.32 -21.53
C ALA A 248 24.70 13.70 -20.96
N ASN A 249 24.73 14.30 -19.76
CA ASN A 249 25.96 14.60 -19.03
C ASN A 249 26.82 13.34 -18.82
N THR A 250 26.18 12.24 -18.38
CA THR A 250 26.88 10.97 -18.11
C THR A 250 27.50 10.41 -19.38
N LEU A 251 26.80 10.48 -20.52
CA LEU A 251 27.37 10.06 -21.81
C LEU A 251 28.58 10.92 -22.20
N ALA A 252 28.53 12.23 -21.97
CA ALA A 252 29.67 13.10 -22.23
C ALA A 252 30.89 12.78 -21.35
N ILE A 253 30.65 12.40 -20.07
CA ILE A 253 31.71 11.95 -19.15
C ILE A 253 32.36 10.66 -19.68
N VAL A 254 31.56 9.67 -20.02
CA VAL A 254 32.03 8.36 -20.48
C VAL A 254 32.70 8.48 -21.87
N GLY A 255 32.20 9.37 -22.73
CA GLY A 255 32.74 9.60 -24.09
C GLY A 255 34.05 10.38 -24.12
N GLN A 256 34.58 10.86 -22.98
CA GLN A 256 35.86 11.55 -22.97
C GLN A 256 36.97 10.63 -23.44
N THR A 257 37.82 11.13 -24.33
CA THR A 257 39.10 10.51 -24.67
C THR A 257 40.03 10.59 -23.46
N SER A 258 41.05 9.72 -23.43
CA SER A 258 42.10 9.72 -22.37
C SER A 258 41.56 9.43 -20.94
N GLY A 259 40.72 8.38 -20.80
CA GLY A 259 40.40 7.81 -19.48
C GLY A 259 38.98 8.16 -18.94
N GLY A 260 38.15 8.92 -19.67
CA GLY A 260 36.77 9.20 -19.25
C GLY A 260 35.93 7.95 -19.13
N ASN A 261 36.20 6.95 -19.96
CA ASN A 261 35.51 5.66 -20.01
C ASN A 261 36.14 4.56 -19.15
N ALA A 262 37.08 4.87 -18.25
CA ALA A 262 37.68 3.86 -17.38
C ALA A 262 36.62 3.18 -16.50
N ALA A 263 36.69 1.85 -16.40
CA ALA A 263 35.67 1.02 -15.75
C ALA A 263 35.39 1.38 -14.27
N SER A 264 36.37 1.94 -13.58
CA SER A 264 36.27 2.29 -12.17
C SER A 264 35.88 3.75 -11.91
N LYS A 265 35.19 4.42 -12.82
CA LYS A 265 34.79 5.83 -12.67
C LYS A 265 33.28 5.99 -12.54
N ALA A 266 32.87 7.06 -11.83
CA ALA A 266 31.47 7.30 -11.47
C ALA A 266 30.50 7.22 -12.67
N GLY A 267 30.80 7.94 -13.77
CA GLY A 267 29.98 7.90 -14.96
C GLY A 267 29.90 6.50 -15.59
N THR A 268 31.03 5.82 -15.71
CA THR A 268 31.10 4.47 -16.31
C THR A 268 30.40 3.43 -15.48
N ILE A 269 30.58 3.44 -14.16
CA ILE A 269 29.95 2.47 -13.27
C ILE A 269 28.43 2.65 -13.23
N ALA A 270 27.93 3.91 -13.22
CA ALA A 270 26.52 4.19 -13.31
C ALA A 270 25.90 3.68 -14.64
N ARG A 271 26.61 3.88 -15.76
CA ARG A 271 26.18 3.37 -17.08
C ARG A 271 26.28 1.86 -17.25
N ALA A 272 27.19 1.21 -16.49
CA ALA A 272 27.34 -0.24 -16.51
C ALA A 272 26.28 -0.97 -15.67
N TYR A 273 25.61 -0.26 -14.77
CA TYR A 273 24.55 -0.86 -13.94
C TYR A 273 23.37 -1.32 -14.80
N ARG A 274 22.73 -2.42 -14.42
CA ARG A 274 21.60 -3.01 -15.15
C ARG A 274 20.37 -3.21 -14.28
N GLY A 275 20.52 -3.25 -12.96
CA GLY A 275 19.43 -3.51 -12.04
C GLY A 275 18.84 -4.92 -12.18
N PRO A 276 17.78 -5.21 -11.41
CA PRO A 276 17.13 -6.52 -11.45
C PRO A 276 16.45 -6.81 -12.80
N ASN A 277 16.04 -5.81 -13.54
CA ASN A 277 15.30 -5.93 -14.80
C ASN A 277 16.17 -5.71 -16.05
N SER A 278 17.49 -5.74 -15.91
CA SER A 278 18.49 -5.66 -17.01
C SER A 278 18.36 -4.42 -17.91
N LEU A 279 17.88 -3.30 -17.35
CA LEU A 279 17.74 -2.04 -18.10
C LEU A 279 19.09 -1.37 -18.34
N THR A 280 19.19 -0.67 -19.48
CA THR A 280 20.46 -0.08 -19.97
C THR A 280 20.51 1.43 -19.89
N ASP A 281 19.50 2.08 -19.31
CA ASP A 281 19.31 3.53 -19.30
C ASP A 281 19.61 4.19 -17.95
N TRP A 282 20.37 3.52 -17.10
CA TRP A 282 20.90 4.06 -15.85
C TRP A 282 22.02 5.08 -16.08
N PHE A 283 22.06 6.13 -15.27
CA PHE A 283 23.03 7.21 -15.39
C PHE A 283 23.36 7.85 -14.03
N LEU A 284 24.39 8.68 -13.99
CA LEU A 284 24.76 9.50 -12.85
C LEU A 284 23.86 10.75 -12.83
N PRO A 285 23.12 11.04 -11.73
CA PRO A 285 22.17 12.12 -11.68
C PRO A 285 22.82 13.50 -11.96
N SER A 286 22.10 14.42 -12.57
CA SER A 286 22.50 15.84 -12.65
C SER A 286 22.47 16.48 -11.25
N ARG A 287 22.91 17.72 -11.12
CA ARG A 287 22.87 18.45 -9.83
C ARG A 287 21.46 18.48 -9.23
N ASP A 288 20.46 18.84 -10.03
CA ASP A 288 19.10 19.03 -9.54
C ASP A 288 18.40 17.67 -9.34
N GLU A 289 18.70 16.66 -10.15
CA GLU A 289 18.25 15.28 -9.92
C GLU A 289 18.85 14.71 -8.64
N LEU A 290 20.10 15.04 -8.33
CA LEU A 290 20.77 14.61 -7.11
C LEU A 290 20.23 15.32 -5.87
N ASP A 291 19.83 16.59 -5.99
CA ASP A 291 19.17 17.33 -4.92
C ASP A 291 17.79 16.70 -4.59
N GLU A 292 17.01 16.34 -5.60
CA GLU A 292 15.75 15.62 -5.39
C GLU A 292 15.97 14.23 -4.76
N LEU A 293 17.02 13.51 -5.16
CA LEU A 293 17.41 12.24 -4.53
C LEU A 293 17.81 12.43 -3.07
N CYS A 294 18.53 13.51 -2.76
CA CYS A 294 18.90 13.87 -1.39
C CYS A 294 17.66 14.19 -0.53
N LYS A 295 16.69 14.96 -1.03
CA LYS A 295 15.42 15.23 -0.36
C LYS A 295 14.68 13.92 -0.06
N TYR A 296 14.54 13.06 -1.07
CA TYR A 296 13.92 11.75 -0.89
C TYR A 296 14.65 10.92 0.17
N ALA A 297 15.98 10.85 0.11
CA ALA A 297 16.80 10.12 1.07
C ALA A 297 16.62 10.62 2.50
N ASN A 298 16.37 11.92 2.70
CA ASN A 298 16.18 12.58 3.99
C ASN A 298 14.71 12.75 4.41
N ASN A 299 13.77 12.04 3.78
CA ASN A 299 12.33 12.13 4.03
C ASN A 299 11.74 13.55 3.88
N GLN A 300 12.28 14.32 2.96
CA GLN A 300 11.78 15.65 2.61
C GLN A 300 10.84 15.58 1.40
N THR A 301 10.04 16.63 1.21
CA THR A 301 9.16 16.75 0.05
C THR A 301 9.99 17.05 -1.20
N THR A 302 9.88 16.24 -2.21
CA THR A 302 10.54 16.43 -3.51
C THR A 302 9.69 17.34 -4.43
N GLY A 303 10.26 17.79 -5.56
CA GLY A 303 9.56 18.67 -6.49
C GLY A 303 9.34 20.10 -6.00
N THR A 304 9.95 20.49 -4.88
CA THR A 304 9.86 21.84 -4.32
C THR A 304 11.08 22.68 -4.70
N ALA A 305 10.95 24.00 -4.69
CA ALA A 305 12.05 24.93 -4.94
C ALA A 305 13.11 24.97 -3.80
N SER A 306 12.81 24.38 -2.63
CA SER A 306 13.77 24.25 -1.53
C SER A 306 14.89 23.28 -1.90
N THR A 307 16.11 23.54 -1.44
CA THR A 307 17.22 22.60 -1.53
C THR A 307 17.13 21.53 -0.44
N CYS A 308 17.81 20.40 -0.65
CA CYS A 308 17.96 19.37 0.37
C CYS A 308 18.61 19.92 1.63
N THR A 309 18.19 19.45 2.78
CA THR A 309 18.73 19.77 4.10
C THR A 309 18.94 18.49 4.90
N ALA A 310 19.54 18.57 6.09
CA ALA A 310 19.61 17.44 7.01
C ALA A 310 18.23 16.87 7.33
N GLY A 311 18.13 15.55 7.47
CA GLY A 311 16.88 14.85 7.79
C GLY A 311 17.11 13.44 8.33
N THR A 312 16.02 12.73 8.57
CA THR A 312 16.07 11.30 8.94
C THR A 312 16.29 10.48 7.68
N THR A 313 17.46 9.89 7.54
CA THR A 313 17.84 9.17 6.33
C THR A 313 17.08 7.86 6.16
N ARG A 314 16.56 7.64 4.97
CA ARG A 314 15.92 6.36 4.59
C ARG A 314 16.93 5.22 4.56
N PRO A 315 16.51 3.98 4.92
CA PRO A 315 17.36 2.81 4.76
C PRO A 315 17.89 2.66 3.32
N GLY A 316 19.16 2.29 3.22
CA GLY A 316 19.83 2.10 1.93
C GLY A 316 20.52 3.35 1.39
N PHE A 317 20.47 4.48 2.08
CA PHE A 317 21.30 5.65 1.82
C PHE A 317 22.32 5.83 2.94
N THR A 318 23.52 6.28 2.59
CA THR A 318 24.58 6.51 3.59
C THR A 318 24.42 7.90 4.19
N SER A 319 24.17 7.98 5.50
CA SER A 319 24.05 9.25 6.23
C SER A 319 25.01 9.40 7.39
N SER A 320 25.74 8.35 7.74
CA SER A 320 26.60 8.34 8.92
C SER A 320 28.04 7.99 8.60
N SER A 321 28.97 8.66 9.28
CA SER A 321 30.42 8.40 9.35
C SER A 321 31.21 8.46 8.02
N GLY A 322 31.42 9.65 7.50
CA GLY A 322 32.60 9.97 6.69
C GLY A 322 32.45 10.02 5.18
N GLN A 323 31.43 9.39 4.58
CA GLN A 323 31.23 9.37 3.13
C GLN A 323 29.75 9.57 2.79
N THR A 324 29.26 10.80 2.99
CA THR A 324 27.87 11.18 2.67
C THR A 324 27.77 12.03 1.41
N ASP A 325 28.89 12.26 0.74
CA ASP A 325 29.00 13.04 -0.48
C ASP A 325 28.74 12.14 -1.70
N TYR A 326 27.80 12.53 -2.54
CA TYR A 326 27.42 11.82 -3.77
C TYR A 326 27.78 12.65 -4.99
N TRP A 327 28.37 12.01 -6.02
CA TRP A 327 28.66 12.67 -7.28
C TRP A 327 27.40 12.96 -8.08
N SER A 328 27.35 14.18 -8.65
CA SER A 328 26.47 14.46 -9.79
C SER A 328 27.22 14.31 -11.12
N SER A 329 26.49 14.19 -12.21
CA SER A 329 27.03 14.25 -13.56
C SER A 329 27.32 15.68 -14.05
N SER A 330 26.94 16.69 -13.29
CA SER A 330 27.09 18.08 -13.70
C SER A 330 28.50 18.59 -13.38
N GLN A 331 29.16 19.16 -14.38
CA GLN A 331 30.41 19.89 -14.25
C GLN A 331 30.13 21.40 -14.25
N ASP A 332 30.89 22.17 -13.49
CA ASP A 332 30.79 23.64 -13.59
C ASP A 332 31.61 24.20 -14.76
N PRO A 333 31.47 25.50 -15.09
CA PRO A 333 32.24 26.12 -16.15
C PRO A 333 33.77 26.10 -15.96
N ASP A 334 34.23 25.99 -14.73
CA ASP A 334 35.68 25.86 -14.42
C ASP A 334 36.21 24.45 -14.57
N GLY A 335 35.33 23.47 -14.87
CA GLY A 335 35.71 22.08 -15.10
C GLY A 335 35.67 21.20 -13.87
N TYR A 336 35.13 21.67 -12.74
CA TYR A 336 34.97 20.87 -11.52
C TYR A 336 33.62 20.17 -11.46
N PRO A 337 33.57 18.85 -11.17
CA PRO A 337 32.31 18.15 -10.97
C PRO A 337 31.62 18.59 -9.70
N ARG A 338 30.29 18.59 -9.73
CA ARG A 338 29.45 18.89 -8.57
C ARG A 338 29.13 17.65 -7.78
N PHE A 339 28.93 17.83 -6.48
CA PHE A 339 28.48 16.79 -5.55
C PHE A 339 27.42 17.34 -4.59
N GLN A 340 26.68 16.43 -3.95
CA GLN A 340 25.69 16.73 -2.91
C GLN A 340 26.03 15.91 -1.67
N ARG A 341 26.11 16.58 -0.52
CA ARG A 341 26.25 15.91 0.78
C ARG A 341 24.87 15.61 1.34
N PHE A 342 24.59 14.34 1.60
CA PHE A 342 23.27 13.91 2.07
C PHE A 342 23.07 14.10 3.56
N SER A 343 24.13 14.30 4.37
CA SER A 343 24.02 14.54 5.82
C SER A 343 23.52 15.93 6.19
N ASP A 344 23.78 16.93 5.36
CA ASP A 344 23.44 18.34 5.64
C ASP A 344 22.87 19.10 4.44
N GLY A 345 22.80 18.46 3.28
CA GLY A 345 22.26 19.04 2.05
C GLY A 345 23.24 19.98 1.32
N VAL A 346 24.49 20.10 1.74
CA VAL A 346 25.46 20.97 1.06
C VAL A 346 25.73 20.50 -0.36
N SER A 347 25.48 21.35 -1.35
CA SER A 347 25.89 21.16 -2.75
C SER A 347 27.11 22.00 -3.05
N ASN A 348 28.17 21.37 -3.55
CA ASN A 348 29.43 22.05 -3.85
C ASN A 348 30.13 21.36 -5.04
N ARG A 349 31.39 21.69 -5.30
CA ARG A 349 32.24 21.16 -6.37
C ARG A 349 33.56 20.65 -5.81
N HIS A 350 34.20 19.71 -6.49
CA HIS A 350 35.48 19.16 -6.08
C HIS A 350 36.31 18.71 -7.29
N ASN A 351 37.58 18.34 -7.04
CA ASN A 351 38.44 17.79 -8.08
C ASN A 351 37.94 16.42 -8.57
N LYS A 352 38.14 16.12 -9.86
CA LYS A 352 37.65 14.88 -10.50
C LYS A 352 38.31 13.59 -9.94
N PHE A 353 39.45 13.68 -9.32
CA PHE A 353 40.13 12.53 -8.72
C PHE A 353 39.65 12.20 -7.29
N GLN A 354 38.92 13.11 -6.66
CA GLN A 354 38.25 12.81 -5.38
C GLN A 354 37.27 11.65 -5.55
N ILE A 355 37.14 10.86 -4.48
CA ILE A 355 36.25 9.71 -4.48
C ILE A 355 35.02 10.02 -3.64
N PHE A 356 33.84 9.97 -4.25
CA PHE A 356 32.54 10.13 -3.59
C PHE A 356 31.59 9.00 -3.99
N GLN A 357 30.50 8.86 -3.25
CA GLN A 357 29.46 7.86 -3.49
C GLN A 357 28.83 8.03 -4.87
N VAL A 358 28.38 6.94 -5.42
CA VAL A 358 27.60 6.89 -6.65
C VAL A 358 26.27 6.18 -6.39
N ARG A 359 25.15 6.79 -6.79
CA ARG A 359 23.85 6.16 -6.89
C ARG A 359 23.34 6.33 -8.31
N PRO A 360 23.24 5.27 -9.11
CA PRO A 360 22.62 5.34 -10.43
C PRO A 360 21.15 5.69 -10.33
N VAL A 361 20.67 6.52 -11.26
CA VAL A 361 19.28 6.87 -11.43
C VAL A 361 18.84 6.64 -12.88
N ARG A 362 17.53 6.60 -13.14
CA ARG A 362 16.98 6.57 -14.48
C ARG A 362 15.69 7.40 -14.55
N ALA A 363 15.37 7.87 -15.75
CA ALA A 363 14.15 8.62 -16.05
C ALA A 363 13.21 7.78 -16.92
N PHE A 364 11.88 7.92 -16.73
CA PHE A 364 10.88 7.18 -17.50
C PHE A 364 9.48 7.83 -17.40
N GLY A 365 8.50 7.34 -18.20
CA GLY A 365 7.07 7.67 -18.17
C GLY A 365 6.68 8.89 -18.96
#